data_7a04cf096cc38dc067c98478034f2160
#
_entry.id   7a04cf096cc38dc067c98478034f2160
#
_cell.length_a   1.000
_cell.length_b   1.000
_cell.length_c   1.000
_cell.angle_alpha   90.00
_cell.angle_beta   90.00
_cell.angle_gamma   90.00
#
_symmetry.space_group_name_H-M   'P 1'
#
loop_
_entity.id
_entity.type
_entity.pdbx_description
1 polymer ?
#
loop_
_entity_poly.entity_id
_entity_poly.type
_entity_poly.pdbx_seq_one_letter_code
_entity_poly.pdbx_strand_id
1 'polypeptide(L)'
;IATGNQTAQKRIEFKKVEDKGYGKEGYGITVKDGVITVEAATNAGAFYATRTLLQMGEKDLQNGEIRDFPSFSHRGFMLDTGRKFIPYDTLVDIMLNMAYYKMNDLQLHLNDNYIFLKEHLAGKNLTPEEQLKYVLEHAKTGFRVETDIVGKNGQKLTSDEHYTKEEMQNLIKLAKALHINLVPEIDTPGHALSFVKVRPDLMYQGSLSDYAGKHNVERVAMLDLDNKYEETLKFVKSVYDKLLDGPDAPLHGVSTVHIGTDEYYGSRESYRRYVNDLIKYIKGKGYTPRIWGSLSAKRGNTPVDWNGVEVDIWSIGWQRPNEAIAQGAKIINITDVPTYSVPSGSNSQAAYGDYANYERQ
;
A
#
# COMPACT_ATOMS: atom_id res chain seq x y z
N ILE A 1 -10.47 28.71 -10.40
CA ILE A 1 -11.23 28.89 -11.64
C ILE A 1 -12.37 29.83 -11.30
N ALA A 2 -12.32 31.07 -11.78
CA ALA A 2 -13.45 31.96 -11.64
C ALA A 2 -14.62 31.40 -12.45
N THR A 3 -15.64 30.96 -11.78
CA THR A 3 -16.89 30.56 -12.41
C THR A 3 -17.63 31.83 -12.81
N GLY A 4 -17.82 32.07 -14.09
CA GLY A 4 -18.93 32.93 -14.35
C GLY A 4 -18.90 33.99 -15.40
N ASN A 5 -17.89 34.15 -16.25
CA ASN A 5 -18.10 35.02 -17.40
C ASN A 5 -18.30 34.22 -18.69
N GLN A 6 -19.56 33.83 -18.94
CA GLN A 6 -19.94 33.09 -20.15
C GLN A 6 -19.72 33.89 -21.45
N THR A 7 -19.45 35.17 -21.35
CA THR A 7 -19.22 36.05 -22.51
C THR A 7 -17.75 36.30 -22.80
N ALA A 8 -16.82 35.74 -22.01
CA ALA A 8 -15.39 35.89 -22.28
C ALA A 8 -15.04 35.24 -23.63
N GLN A 9 -14.26 35.95 -24.46
CA GLN A 9 -13.83 35.44 -25.77
C GLN A 9 -12.90 34.21 -25.62
N LYS A 10 -12.05 34.21 -24.58
CA LYS A 10 -11.21 33.05 -24.22
C LYS A 10 -11.75 32.42 -22.93
N ARG A 11 -12.16 31.19 -22.98
CA ARG A 11 -12.75 30.51 -21.82
C ARG A 11 -12.62 28.98 -21.89
N ILE A 12 -12.72 28.33 -20.75
CA ILE A 12 -12.83 26.87 -20.64
C ILE A 12 -14.25 26.51 -20.20
N GLU A 13 -14.90 25.65 -20.95
CA GLU A 13 -16.24 25.14 -20.66
C GLU A 13 -16.17 23.66 -20.29
N PHE A 14 -16.76 23.26 -19.15
CA PHE A 14 -16.91 21.88 -18.76
C PHE A 14 -18.35 21.42 -19.02
N LYS A 15 -18.50 20.35 -19.79
CA LYS A 15 -19.80 19.76 -20.14
C LYS A 15 -19.86 18.34 -19.65
N LYS A 16 -20.79 18.06 -18.74
CA LYS A 16 -21.15 16.70 -18.40
C LYS A 16 -21.99 16.12 -19.53
N VAL A 17 -21.55 15.00 -20.09
CA VAL A 17 -22.20 14.31 -21.19
C VAL A 17 -22.56 12.89 -20.82
N GLU A 18 -23.46 12.24 -21.57
CA GLU A 18 -23.61 10.81 -21.50
C GLU A 18 -22.31 10.12 -21.95
N ASP A 19 -22.08 8.88 -21.47
CA ASP A 19 -20.88 8.16 -21.83
C ASP A 19 -20.83 7.85 -23.35
N LYS A 20 -19.99 8.59 -24.04
CA LYS A 20 -19.70 8.41 -25.47
C LYS A 20 -18.57 7.41 -25.71
N GLY A 21 -18.38 6.45 -24.82
CA GLY A 21 -17.26 5.52 -24.80
C GLY A 21 -15.99 6.11 -24.14
N TYR A 22 -16.18 7.13 -23.30
CA TYR A 22 -15.10 7.67 -22.46
C TYR A 22 -14.84 6.81 -21.21
N GLY A 23 -15.88 6.07 -20.74
CA GLY A 23 -15.83 5.35 -19.48
C GLY A 23 -15.72 6.28 -18.27
N LYS A 24 -15.20 5.74 -17.17
CA LYS A 24 -15.16 6.47 -15.90
C LYS A 24 -14.11 7.60 -15.85
N GLU A 25 -13.06 7.53 -16.66
CA GLU A 25 -11.92 8.45 -16.55
C GLU A 25 -11.56 9.13 -17.86
N GLY A 26 -12.21 8.75 -18.96
CA GLY A 26 -11.95 9.36 -20.26
C GLY A 26 -12.70 10.68 -20.46
N TYR A 27 -12.28 11.44 -21.46
CA TYR A 27 -12.77 12.76 -21.80
C TYR A 27 -12.47 13.14 -23.26
N GLY A 28 -13.16 14.18 -23.72
CA GLY A 28 -12.85 14.90 -24.94
C GLY A 28 -12.49 16.34 -24.63
N ILE A 29 -11.56 16.91 -25.39
CA ILE A 29 -11.23 18.35 -25.37
C ILE A 29 -11.34 18.85 -26.81
N THR A 30 -12.14 19.90 -27.02
CA THR A 30 -12.23 20.61 -28.29
C THR A 30 -11.74 22.03 -28.07
N VAL A 31 -10.77 22.47 -28.89
CA VAL A 31 -10.31 23.87 -28.94
C VAL A 31 -10.84 24.49 -30.22
N LYS A 32 -11.64 25.51 -30.12
CA LYS A 32 -12.22 26.23 -31.28
C LYS A 32 -12.39 27.70 -30.94
N ASP A 33 -11.76 28.56 -31.76
CA ASP A 33 -11.92 29.99 -31.74
C ASP A 33 -11.78 30.64 -30.33
N GLY A 34 -10.76 30.18 -29.59
CA GLY A 34 -10.46 30.68 -28.24
C GLY A 34 -11.30 30.01 -27.12
N VAL A 35 -12.22 29.10 -27.44
CA VAL A 35 -13.00 28.33 -26.48
C VAL A 35 -12.43 26.93 -26.37
N ILE A 36 -12.15 26.49 -25.13
CA ILE A 36 -11.81 25.11 -24.81
C ILE A 36 -13.03 24.44 -24.21
N THR A 37 -13.58 23.45 -24.89
CA THR A 37 -14.69 22.66 -24.36
C THR A 37 -14.15 21.30 -23.87
N VAL A 38 -14.40 20.97 -22.61
CA VAL A 38 -14.09 19.68 -21.99
C VAL A 38 -15.39 18.91 -21.84
N GLU A 39 -15.48 17.73 -22.46
CA GLU A 39 -16.60 16.81 -22.32
C GLU A 39 -16.15 15.57 -21.52
N ALA A 40 -16.91 15.21 -20.49
CA ALA A 40 -16.67 14.00 -19.69
C ALA A 40 -17.96 13.46 -19.09
N ALA A 41 -18.05 12.15 -18.93
CA ALA A 41 -19.20 11.52 -18.29
C ALA A 41 -19.15 11.63 -16.75
N THR A 42 -17.94 11.80 -16.20
CA THR A 42 -17.68 11.82 -14.76
C THR A 42 -16.79 13.00 -14.34
N ASN A 43 -16.76 13.27 -13.04
CA ASN A 43 -15.84 14.26 -12.47
C ASN A 43 -14.37 13.84 -12.62
N ALA A 44 -14.06 12.53 -12.57
CA ALA A 44 -12.72 12.03 -12.77
C ALA A 44 -12.22 12.30 -14.20
N GLY A 45 -13.06 12.03 -15.22
CA GLY A 45 -12.72 12.37 -16.60
C GLY A 45 -12.46 13.86 -16.79
N ALA A 46 -13.35 14.72 -16.23
CA ALA A 46 -13.15 16.17 -16.26
C ALA A 46 -11.87 16.59 -15.55
N PHE A 47 -11.54 15.99 -14.43
CA PHE A 47 -10.29 16.21 -13.70
C PHE A 47 -9.07 15.85 -14.55
N TYR A 48 -9.04 14.66 -15.17
CA TYR A 48 -7.92 14.25 -16.02
C TYR A 48 -7.77 15.10 -17.29
N ALA A 49 -8.87 15.63 -17.83
CA ALA A 49 -8.79 16.63 -18.90
C ALA A 49 -8.01 17.89 -18.46
N THR A 50 -8.19 18.34 -17.21
CA THR A 50 -7.40 19.47 -16.70
C THR A 50 -5.92 19.15 -16.61
N ARG A 51 -5.55 17.88 -16.35
CA ARG A 51 -4.13 17.47 -16.34
C ARG A 51 -3.52 17.54 -17.74
N THR A 52 -4.26 17.10 -18.75
CA THR A 52 -3.83 17.26 -20.14
C THR A 52 -3.64 18.73 -20.51
N LEU A 53 -4.59 19.60 -20.16
CA LEU A 53 -4.44 21.04 -20.42
C LEU A 53 -3.21 21.62 -19.72
N LEU A 54 -2.90 21.22 -18.48
CA LEU A 54 -1.68 21.62 -17.79
C LEU A 54 -0.41 21.12 -18.50
N GLN A 55 -0.43 19.90 -19.02
CA GLN A 55 0.71 19.30 -19.73
C GLN A 55 0.95 19.94 -21.10
N MET A 56 -0.09 20.51 -21.72
CA MET A 56 0.05 21.28 -22.97
C MET A 56 0.78 22.60 -22.75
N GLY A 57 0.88 23.07 -21.52
CA GLY A 57 1.64 24.25 -21.14
C GLY A 57 0.92 25.57 -21.49
N GLU A 58 1.68 26.67 -21.41
CA GLU A 58 1.15 28.05 -21.60
C GLU A 58 1.14 28.50 -23.08
N LYS A 59 1.39 27.62 -24.02
CA LYS A 59 1.39 27.97 -25.46
C LYS A 59 -0.03 28.17 -25.94
N ASP A 60 -0.19 29.04 -26.95
CA ASP A 60 -1.45 29.22 -27.65
C ASP A 60 -1.91 27.90 -28.25
N LEU A 61 -3.06 27.43 -27.75
CA LEU A 61 -3.66 26.15 -28.23
C LEU A 61 -4.28 26.38 -29.58
N GLN A 62 -3.88 25.58 -30.55
CA GLN A 62 -4.46 25.60 -31.90
C GLN A 62 -5.84 24.91 -31.87
N ASN A 63 -6.71 25.30 -32.84
CA ASN A 63 -7.98 24.62 -33.05
C ASN A 63 -7.74 23.13 -33.31
N GLY A 64 -8.49 22.28 -32.62
CA GLY A 64 -8.35 20.83 -32.75
C GLY A 64 -9.12 20.07 -31.70
N GLU A 65 -9.05 18.75 -31.74
CA GLU A 65 -9.73 17.85 -30.86
C GLU A 65 -8.76 16.84 -30.23
N ILE A 66 -8.98 16.52 -28.97
CA ILE A 66 -8.28 15.48 -28.22
C ILE A 66 -9.35 14.55 -27.66
N ARG A 67 -9.12 13.25 -27.78
CA ARG A 67 -9.88 12.22 -27.07
C ARG A 67 -8.90 11.34 -26.33
N ASP A 68 -9.11 11.16 -25.02
CA ASP A 68 -8.21 10.39 -24.18
C ASP A 68 -9.00 9.56 -23.17
N PHE A 69 -8.51 8.36 -22.90
CA PHE A 69 -9.04 7.41 -21.93
C PHE A 69 -7.94 6.44 -21.50
N PRO A 70 -7.98 5.92 -20.25
CA PRO A 70 -6.94 5.04 -19.75
C PRO A 70 -7.02 3.65 -20.40
N SER A 71 -5.87 3.09 -20.78
CA SER A 71 -5.75 1.69 -21.21
C SER A 71 -5.83 0.72 -20.02
N PHE A 72 -5.46 1.19 -18.81
CA PHE A 72 -5.52 0.42 -17.58
C PHE A 72 -6.34 1.17 -16.55
N SER A 73 -7.28 0.48 -15.94
CA SER A 73 -8.13 1.05 -14.87
C SER A 73 -7.35 1.30 -13.57
N HIS A 74 -6.22 0.66 -13.40
CA HIS A 74 -5.36 0.76 -12.22
C HIS A 74 -3.96 1.23 -12.65
N ARG A 75 -3.54 2.37 -12.12
CA ARG A 75 -2.25 3.00 -12.40
C ARG A 75 -1.69 3.48 -11.07
N GLY A 76 -1.01 2.55 -10.40
CA GLY A 76 -0.64 2.69 -9.00
C GLY A 76 0.83 2.97 -8.76
N PHE A 77 1.10 3.40 -7.57
CA PHE A 77 2.41 3.51 -6.94
C PHE A 77 2.31 3.00 -5.51
N MET A 78 3.29 2.21 -5.07
CA MET A 78 3.41 1.76 -3.69
C MET A 78 4.64 2.40 -3.07
N LEU A 79 4.51 2.88 -1.85
CA LEU A 79 5.59 3.50 -1.09
C LEU A 79 5.75 2.82 0.27
N ASP A 80 6.96 2.34 0.53
CA ASP A 80 7.34 1.77 1.82
C ASP A 80 7.71 2.90 2.79
N THR A 81 6.78 3.22 3.67
CA THR A 81 6.99 4.16 4.78
C THR A 81 7.28 3.44 6.10
N GLY A 82 7.02 2.13 6.13
CA GLY A 82 7.25 1.27 7.29
C GLY A 82 8.73 1.14 7.62
N ARG A 83 9.57 0.83 6.64
CA ARG A 83 11.03 0.70 6.82
C ARG A 83 11.72 2.04 6.97
N LYS A 84 11.22 3.07 6.29
CA LYS A 84 11.72 4.45 6.44
C LYS A 84 10.56 5.42 6.44
N PHE A 85 10.50 6.27 7.45
CA PHE A 85 9.50 7.32 7.50
C PHE A 85 9.67 8.33 6.37
N ILE A 86 8.60 8.60 5.67
CA ILE A 86 8.50 9.63 4.63
C ILE A 86 7.65 10.77 5.19
N PRO A 87 8.15 12.00 5.27
CA PRO A 87 7.38 13.12 5.82
C PRO A 87 6.05 13.36 5.09
N TYR A 88 5.06 13.83 5.84
CA TYR A 88 3.71 14.14 5.33
C TYR A 88 3.74 15.02 4.07
N ASP A 89 4.51 16.11 4.09
CA ASP A 89 4.59 17.04 2.94
C ASP A 89 5.12 16.36 1.69
N THR A 90 6.06 15.42 1.85
CA THR A 90 6.57 14.61 0.72
C THR A 90 5.48 13.70 0.15
N LEU A 91 4.60 13.12 0.99
CA LEU A 91 3.46 12.34 0.49
C LEU A 91 2.48 13.22 -0.29
N VAL A 92 2.24 14.44 0.16
CA VAL A 92 1.42 15.42 -0.56
C VAL A 92 2.01 15.71 -1.94
N ASP A 93 3.32 15.97 -2.03
CA ASP A 93 4.01 16.22 -3.30
C ASP A 93 3.94 15.00 -4.24
N ILE A 94 4.13 13.79 -3.70
CA ILE A 94 3.98 12.55 -4.48
C ILE A 94 2.56 12.46 -5.05
N MET A 95 1.53 12.70 -4.25
CA MET A 95 0.13 12.63 -4.70
C MET A 95 -0.18 13.70 -5.76
N LEU A 96 0.36 14.90 -5.64
CA LEU A 96 0.22 15.96 -6.67
C LEU A 96 0.88 15.53 -7.98
N ASN A 97 2.07 14.93 -7.91
CA ASN A 97 2.76 14.38 -9.09
C ASN A 97 1.98 13.21 -9.70
N MET A 98 1.47 12.29 -8.88
CA MET A 98 0.61 11.19 -9.36
C MET A 98 -0.60 11.73 -10.10
N ALA A 99 -1.27 12.74 -9.55
CA ALA A 99 -2.41 13.39 -10.18
C ALA A 99 -2.03 14.03 -11.52
N TYR A 100 -0.86 14.68 -11.61
CA TYR A 100 -0.35 15.27 -12.87
C TYR A 100 -0.16 14.21 -13.94
N TYR A 101 0.36 13.02 -13.59
CA TYR A 101 0.54 11.89 -14.49
C TYR A 101 -0.69 10.98 -14.60
N LYS A 102 -1.84 11.38 -14.07
CA LYS A 102 -3.11 10.64 -14.11
C LYS A 102 -3.02 9.25 -13.46
N MET A 103 -2.17 9.07 -12.46
CA MET A 103 -2.15 7.88 -11.62
C MET A 103 -3.28 7.96 -10.59
N ASN A 104 -3.86 6.80 -10.23
CA ASN A 104 -5.11 6.74 -9.47
C ASN A 104 -5.12 5.79 -8.28
N ASP A 105 -3.98 5.23 -7.89
CA ASP A 105 -3.91 4.31 -6.74
C ASP A 105 -2.56 4.49 -6.02
N LEU A 106 -2.61 4.84 -4.74
CA LEU A 106 -1.43 4.98 -3.89
C LEU A 106 -1.53 4.02 -2.72
N GLN A 107 -0.67 3.03 -2.68
CA GLN A 107 -0.53 2.11 -1.56
C GLN A 107 0.57 2.62 -0.61
N LEU A 108 0.24 2.74 0.66
CA LEU A 108 1.19 3.09 1.71
C LEU A 108 1.45 1.87 2.60
N HIS A 109 2.64 1.32 2.52
CA HIS A 109 3.12 0.24 3.38
C HIS A 109 3.56 0.85 4.71
N LEU A 110 2.74 0.66 5.76
CA LEU A 110 2.79 1.45 6.99
C LEU A 110 3.51 0.76 8.15
N ASN A 111 3.92 -0.49 7.99
CA ASN A 111 4.76 -1.22 8.95
C ASN A 111 5.55 -2.32 8.25
N ASP A 112 6.71 -2.65 8.81
CA ASP A 112 7.54 -3.76 8.32
C ASP A 112 8.52 -4.24 9.38
N ASN A 113 9.30 -5.25 8.99
CA ASN A 113 10.49 -5.70 9.68
C ASN A 113 11.71 -4.90 9.22
N TYR A 114 12.65 -4.75 10.12
CA TYR A 114 14.02 -4.39 9.76
C TYR A 114 14.66 -5.54 8.98
N ILE A 115 15.23 -5.25 7.84
CA ILE A 115 16.04 -6.22 7.14
C ILE A 115 17.43 -6.23 7.77
N PHE A 116 17.63 -7.24 8.57
CA PHE A 116 18.84 -7.38 9.34
C PHE A 116 19.89 -8.16 8.55
N LEU A 117 20.91 -7.47 8.10
CA LEU A 117 22.03 -8.08 7.41
C LEU A 117 23.09 -8.51 8.42
N LYS A 118 23.80 -9.58 8.09
CA LYS A 118 24.87 -10.13 8.92
C LYS A 118 25.95 -9.08 9.24
N GLU A 119 26.13 -8.13 8.35
CA GLU A 119 27.06 -7.01 8.50
C GLU A 119 26.73 -6.10 9.69
N HIS A 120 25.45 -5.99 10.06
CA HIS A 120 25.04 -5.19 11.22
C HIS A 120 25.42 -5.83 12.55
N LEU A 121 25.67 -7.15 12.54
CA LEU A 121 26.18 -7.91 13.68
C LEU A 121 27.70 -8.13 13.62
N ALA A 122 28.35 -7.70 12.55
CA ALA A 122 29.77 -7.92 12.37
C ALA A 122 30.57 -7.34 13.56
N GLY A 123 31.41 -8.14 14.17
CA GLY A 123 32.13 -7.78 15.37
C GLY A 123 31.37 -7.84 16.69
N LYS A 124 30.06 -8.20 16.65
CA LYS A 124 29.23 -8.39 17.84
C LYS A 124 29.08 -9.89 18.11
N ASN A 125 29.61 -10.34 19.22
CA ASN A 125 29.55 -11.75 19.62
C ASN A 125 28.27 -11.99 20.43
N LEU A 126 27.11 -11.94 19.75
CA LEU A 126 25.77 -12.00 20.34
C LEU A 126 25.16 -13.39 20.15
N THR A 127 24.52 -13.91 21.19
CA THR A 127 23.63 -15.06 21.09
C THR A 127 22.39 -14.71 20.23
N PRO A 128 21.63 -15.70 19.72
CA PRO A 128 20.41 -15.44 18.97
C PRO A 128 19.38 -14.58 19.71
N GLU A 129 19.30 -14.73 21.03
CA GLU A 129 18.41 -13.91 21.88
C GLU A 129 18.89 -12.46 21.97
N GLU A 130 20.18 -12.26 22.16
CA GLU A 130 20.80 -10.92 22.19
C GLU A 130 20.73 -10.24 20.83
N GLN A 131 20.85 -10.98 19.72
CA GLN A 131 20.66 -10.46 18.37
C GLN A 131 19.24 -9.96 18.18
N LEU A 132 18.23 -10.75 18.58
CA LEU A 132 16.83 -10.32 18.52
C LEU A 132 16.61 -9.06 19.37
N LYS A 133 17.11 -9.04 20.60
CA LYS A 133 17.02 -7.87 21.48
C LYS A 133 17.66 -6.65 20.83
N TYR A 134 18.84 -6.80 20.25
CA TYR A 134 19.52 -5.74 19.52
C TYR A 134 18.68 -5.20 18.35
N VAL A 135 18.10 -6.09 17.53
CA VAL A 135 17.21 -5.70 16.43
C VAL A 135 15.99 -4.93 16.96
N LEU A 136 15.35 -5.44 18.00
CA LEU A 136 14.16 -4.80 18.61
C LEU A 136 14.48 -3.39 19.17
N GLU A 137 15.68 -3.18 19.66
CA GLU A 137 16.12 -1.91 20.24
C GLU A 137 16.58 -0.90 19.18
N HIS A 138 17.18 -1.37 18.07
CA HIS A 138 17.86 -0.50 17.11
C HIS A 138 17.14 -0.37 15.75
N ALA A 139 16.07 -1.14 15.52
CA ALA A 139 15.33 -1.06 14.28
C ALA A 139 14.61 0.28 14.15
N LYS A 140 14.81 0.96 13.04
CA LYS A 140 14.13 2.22 12.70
C LYS A 140 12.80 2.02 12.01
N THR A 141 12.49 0.78 11.65
CA THR A 141 11.17 0.43 11.14
C THR A 141 10.11 0.74 12.19
N GLY A 142 8.94 1.13 11.73
CA GLY A 142 7.89 1.53 12.64
C GLY A 142 6.50 1.24 12.13
N PHE A 143 5.55 1.39 13.02
CA PHE A 143 4.14 1.48 12.72
C PHE A 143 3.78 2.96 12.54
N ARG A 144 3.41 3.34 11.33
CA ARG A 144 3.39 4.74 10.89
C ARG A 144 2.04 5.45 11.03
N VAL A 145 1.09 4.85 11.73
CA VAL A 145 -0.22 5.47 11.97
C VAL A 145 -0.44 5.65 13.46
N GLU A 146 -0.96 6.80 13.85
CA GLU A 146 -1.27 7.11 15.25
C GLU A 146 -2.34 6.15 15.81
N THR A 147 -2.01 5.51 16.94
CA THR A 147 -2.93 4.70 17.75
C THR A 147 -2.64 4.89 19.24
N ASP A 148 -3.61 4.53 20.06
CA ASP A 148 -3.47 4.49 21.54
C ASP A 148 -3.09 3.10 22.06
N ILE A 149 -2.68 2.19 21.17
CA ILE A 149 -2.36 0.80 21.55
C ILE A 149 -1.02 0.74 22.26
N VAL A 150 -1.06 0.27 23.50
CA VAL A 150 0.11 0.07 24.36
C VAL A 150 0.10 -1.35 24.90
N GLY A 151 1.24 -2.03 24.81
CA GLY A 151 1.44 -3.36 25.37
C GLY A 151 1.54 -3.36 26.89
N LYS A 152 1.38 -4.52 27.49
CA LYS A 152 1.57 -4.72 28.93
C LYS A 152 3.01 -4.37 29.40
N ASN A 153 3.96 -4.41 28.49
CA ASN A 153 5.35 -4.02 28.68
C ASN A 153 5.61 -2.52 28.54
N GLY A 154 4.57 -1.70 28.36
CA GLY A 154 4.67 -0.25 28.17
C GLY A 154 5.08 0.20 26.76
N GLN A 155 5.35 -0.72 25.85
CA GLN A 155 5.69 -0.40 24.46
C GLN A 155 4.46 0.07 23.69
N LYS A 156 4.61 1.15 22.93
CA LYS A 156 3.56 1.66 22.01
C LYS A 156 3.65 0.97 20.67
N LEU A 157 2.49 0.71 20.03
CA LEU A 157 2.44 0.23 18.66
C LEU A 157 2.93 1.31 17.70
N THR A 158 2.40 2.51 17.84
CA THR A 158 2.80 3.69 17.04
C THR A 158 4.24 4.08 17.35
N SER A 159 5.03 4.23 16.32
CA SER A 159 6.43 4.64 16.41
C SER A 159 6.56 6.15 16.61
N ASP A 160 7.76 6.63 17.01
CA ASP A 160 8.00 8.06 17.23
C ASP A 160 7.76 8.87 15.95
N GLU A 161 8.28 8.41 14.82
CA GLU A 161 7.99 8.96 13.50
C GLU A 161 6.74 8.28 12.93
N HIS A 162 5.65 9.01 12.83
CA HIS A 162 4.36 8.50 12.34
C HIS A 162 3.50 9.64 11.77
N TYR A 163 2.48 9.27 11.04
CA TYR A 163 1.43 10.20 10.62
C TYR A 163 0.38 10.28 11.72
N THR A 164 0.08 11.51 12.14
CA THR A 164 -1.02 11.78 13.05
C THR A 164 -2.35 11.41 12.41
N LYS A 165 -3.35 11.20 13.22
CA LYS A 165 -4.72 10.98 12.76
C LYS A 165 -5.18 12.09 11.79
N GLU A 166 -4.89 13.36 12.13
CA GLU A 166 -5.25 14.50 11.28
C GLU A 166 -4.55 14.45 9.94
N GLU A 167 -3.25 14.18 9.91
CA GLU A 167 -2.48 14.03 8.67
C GLU A 167 -3.02 12.92 7.79
N MET A 168 -3.31 11.74 8.36
CA MET A 168 -3.91 10.64 7.60
C MET A 168 -5.28 11.00 7.01
N GLN A 169 -6.15 11.64 7.79
CA GLN A 169 -7.45 12.09 7.31
C GLN A 169 -7.33 13.17 6.22
N ASN A 170 -6.35 14.06 6.33
CA ASN A 170 -6.07 15.07 5.31
C ASN A 170 -5.52 14.44 4.03
N LEU A 171 -4.63 13.44 4.10
CA LEU A 171 -4.19 12.66 2.94
C LEU A 171 -5.37 11.96 2.25
N ILE A 172 -6.29 11.35 3.01
CA ILE A 172 -7.49 10.70 2.47
C ILE A 172 -8.40 11.71 1.75
N LYS A 173 -8.60 12.89 2.34
CA LYS A 173 -9.37 13.97 1.70
C LYS A 173 -8.71 14.46 0.41
N LEU A 174 -7.39 14.66 0.44
CA LEU A 174 -6.62 15.06 -0.73
C LEU A 174 -6.67 13.99 -1.82
N ALA A 175 -6.49 12.72 -1.47
CA ALA A 175 -6.59 11.60 -2.41
C ALA A 175 -7.94 11.61 -3.14
N LYS A 176 -9.05 11.75 -2.41
CA LYS A 176 -10.40 11.86 -2.99
C LYS A 176 -10.53 13.05 -3.95
N ALA A 177 -9.98 14.20 -3.59
CA ALA A 177 -10.01 15.40 -4.43
C ALA A 177 -9.18 15.23 -5.71
N LEU A 178 -8.11 14.44 -5.65
CA LEU A 178 -7.23 14.12 -6.79
C LEU A 178 -7.65 12.86 -7.55
N HIS A 179 -8.78 12.24 -7.21
CA HIS A 179 -9.24 10.96 -7.76
C HIS A 179 -8.22 9.82 -7.61
N ILE A 180 -7.48 9.81 -6.51
CA ILE A 180 -6.55 8.75 -6.11
C ILE A 180 -7.21 7.89 -5.04
N ASN A 181 -7.18 6.57 -5.21
CA ASN A 181 -7.51 5.61 -4.17
C ASN A 181 -6.30 5.47 -3.24
N LEU A 182 -6.39 6.00 -2.02
CA LEU A 182 -5.37 5.79 -0.99
C LEU A 182 -5.61 4.45 -0.31
N VAL A 183 -4.63 3.56 -0.39
CA VAL A 183 -4.69 2.20 0.14
C VAL A 183 -3.70 2.05 1.29
N PRO A 184 -4.16 2.16 2.54
CA PRO A 184 -3.31 1.87 3.68
C PRO A 184 -3.05 0.37 3.76
N GLU A 185 -1.80 0.01 3.98
CA GLU A 185 -1.37 -1.37 4.20
C GLU A 185 -0.86 -1.55 5.62
N ILE A 186 -1.43 -2.55 6.29
CA ILE A 186 -0.97 -3.05 7.58
C ILE A 186 -0.56 -4.50 7.37
N ASP A 187 0.73 -4.74 7.34
CA ASP A 187 1.26 -6.04 7.01
C ASP A 187 1.38 -6.93 8.23
N THR A 188 0.74 -8.10 8.13
CA THR A 188 0.73 -9.20 9.08
C THR A 188 0.41 -10.49 8.33
N PRO A 189 0.78 -11.69 8.80
CA PRO A 189 1.47 -12.03 10.05
C PRO A 189 2.99 -11.96 9.96
N GLY A 190 3.57 -11.91 8.77
CA GLY A 190 4.94 -11.52 8.51
C GLY A 190 5.14 -10.03 8.77
N HIS A 191 6.37 -9.52 8.58
CA HIS A 191 6.66 -8.09 8.63
C HIS A 191 6.14 -7.34 9.88
N ALA A 192 6.01 -8.07 11.00
CA ALA A 192 5.23 -7.69 12.17
C ALA A 192 6.08 -7.19 13.36
N LEU A 193 7.25 -6.60 13.13
CA LEU A 193 8.17 -6.17 14.20
C LEU A 193 7.49 -5.26 15.23
N SER A 194 6.71 -4.28 14.77
CA SER A 194 5.99 -3.35 15.66
C SER A 194 4.95 -4.08 16.52
N PHE A 195 4.30 -5.11 15.98
CA PHE A 195 3.32 -5.93 16.67
C PHE A 195 3.97 -6.78 17.77
N VAL A 196 5.10 -7.42 17.47
CA VAL A 196 5.80 -8.24 18.46
C VAL A 196 6.50 -7.42 19.53
N LYS A 197 6.85 -6.16 19.26
CA LYS A 197 7.29 -5.20 20.31
C LYS A 197 6.22 -5.01 21.37
N VAL A 198 4.96 -4.87 20.97
CA VAL A 198 3.80 -4.66 21.84
C VAL A 198 3.33 -5.97 22.48
N ARG A 199 3.37 -7.07 21.73
CA ARG A 199 2.90 -8.40 22.13
C ARG A 199 3.98 -9.46 21.86
N PRO A 200 5.09 -9.43 22.63
CA PRO A 200 6.17 -10.40 22.46
C PRO A 200 5.73 -11.85 22.71
N ASP A 201 4.65 -12.03 23.47
CA ASP A 201 4.02 -13.34 23.70
C ASP A 201 3.37 -13.94 22.44
N LEU A 202 3.10 -13.12 21.41
CA LEU A 202 2.55 -13.57 20.12
C LEU A 202 3.61 -13.75 19.03
N MET A 203 4.89 -13.62 19.37
CA MET A 203 5.96 -13.80 18.40
C MET A 203 6.13 -15.27 18.02
N TYR A 204 6.21 -15.56 16.71
CA TYR A 204 6.50 -16.89 16.19
C TYR A 204 7.87 -17.39 16.64
N GLN A 205 7.92 -18.60 17.18
CA GLN A 205 9.14 -19.22 17.72
C GLN A 205 9.64 -20.40 16.87
N GLY A 206 9.01 -20.66 15.72
CA GLY A 206 9.38 -21.77 14.85
C GLY A 206 10.73 -21.59 14.16
N SER A 207 11.21 -22.66 13.52
CA SER A 207 12.44 -22.63 12.74
C SER A 207 12.26 -21.85 11.44
N LEU A 208 13.17 -20.95 11.14
CA LEU A 208 13.26 -20.20 9.90
C LEU A 208 14.48 -20.62 9.08
N SER A 209 14.96 -21.88 9.26
CA SER A 209 16.20 -22.39 8.70
C SER A 209 16.37 -22.11 7.20
N ASP A 210 15.33 -22.30 6.42
CA ASP A 210 15.42 -22.12 4.97
C ASP A 210 15.58 -20.66 4.56
N TYR A 211 14.87 -19.77 5.24
CA TYR A 211 14.95 -18.32 4.99
C TYR A 211 16.22 -17.73 5.64
N ALA A 212 16.44 -18.01 6.90
CA ALA A 212 17.62 -17.54 7.64
C ALA A 212 18.93 -18.03 7.01
N GLY A 213 18.99 -19.29 6.56
CA GLY A 213 20.15 -19.82 5.86
C GLY A 213 20.44 -19.10 4.55
N LYS A 214 19.39 -18.73 3.80
CA LYS A 214 19.50 -18.05 2.51
C LYS A 214 19.86 -16.57 2.65
N HIS A 215 19.34 -15.90 3.66
CA HIS A 215 19.48 -14.45 3.85
C HIS A 215 20.34 -14.06 5.05
N ASN A 216 20.99 -15.00 5.71
CA ASN A 216 21.78 -14.79 6.93
C ASN A 216 21.00 -14.09 8.07
N VAL A 217 19.67 -14.30 8.12
CA VAL A 217 18.80 -13.76 9.17
C VAL A 217 18.41 -14.90 10.08
N GLU A 218 18.74 -14.83 11.35
CA GLU A 218 18.43 -15.90 12.30
C GLU A 218 16.98 -15.90 12.74
N ARG A 219 16.35 -14.72 12.78
CA ARG A 219 14.94 -14.56 13.12
C ARG A 219 14.32 -13.38 12.37
N VAL A 220 13.12 -13.62 11.89
CA VAL A 220 12.27 -12.60 11.28
C VAL A 220 11.06 -12.40 12.20
N ALA A 221 10.70 -11.17 12.52
CA ALA A 221 9.55 -10.90 13.37
C ALA A 221 8.25 -11.23 12.66
N MET A 222 7.57 -12.26 13.14
CA MET A 222 6.26 -12.73 12.67
C MET A 222 5.35 -13.00 13.86
N LEU A 223 4.05 -12.89 13.64
CA LEU A 223 3.03 -13.30 14.60
C LEU A 223 2.79 -14.83 14.50
N ASP A 224 2.62 -15.48 15.65
CA ASP A 224 2.44 -16.93 15.72
C ASP A 224 0.98 -17.30 15.41
N LEU A 225 0.79 -17.89 14.23
CA LEU A 225 -0.50 -18.47 13.82
C LEU A 225 -0.60 -19.96 14.14
N ASP A 226 0.48 -20.62 14.53
CA ASP A 226 0.50 -22.07 14.71
C ASP A 226 0.10 -22.45 16.14
N ASN A 227 0.55 -21.68 17.12
CA ASN A 227 0.30 -21.96 18.53
C ASN A 227 -0.56 -20.88 19.22
N LYS A 228 -0.70 -19.70 18.61
CA LYS A 228 -1.38 -18.53 19.20
C LYS A 228 -2.43 -17.90 18.26
N TYR A 229 -3.08 -18.72 17.45
CA TYR A 229 -3.97 -18.27 16.38
C TYR A 229 -5.04 -17.28 16.85
N GLU A 230 -5.83 -17.67 17.83
CA GLU A 230 -7.00 -16.88 18.27
C GLU A 230 -6.58 -15.55 18.92
N GLU A 231 -5.52 -15.58 19.73
CA GLU A 231 -4.97 -14.38 20.38
C GLU A 231 -4.35 -13.44 19.35
N THR A 232 -3.63 -13.99 18.37
CA THR A 232 -3.04 -13.23 17.27
C THR A 232 -4.12 -12.57 16.42
N LEU A 233 -5.10 -13.33 15.96
CA LEU A 233 -6.19 -12.81 15.14
C LEU A 233 -7.00 -11.75 15.90
N LYS A 234 -7.29 -11.98 17.17
CA LYS A 234 -7.99 -11.00 18.04
C LYS A 234 -7.20 -9.70 18.15
N PHE A 235 -5.88 -9.79 18.36
CA PHE A 235 -5.03 -8.61 18.48
C PHE A 235 -4.99 -7.82 17.17
N VAL A 236 -4.74 -8.48 16.03
CA VAL A 236 -4.71 -7.83 14.71
C VAL A 236 -6.05 -7.16 14.40
N LYS A 237 -7.18 -7.84 14.66
CA LYS A 237 -8.52 -7.25 14.48
C LYS A 237 -8.69 -6.00 15.34
N SER A 238 -8.22 -6.02 16.59
CA SER A 238 -8.32 -4.84 17.47
C SER A 238 -7.52 -3.64 16.95
N VAL A 239 -6.42 -3.88 16.23
CA VAL A 239 -5.68 -2.81 15.54
C VAL A 239 -6.52 -2.23 14.41
N TYR A 240 -7.13 -3.06 13.56
CA TYR A 240 -8.02 -2.59 12.51
C TYR A 240 -9.24 -1.84 13.06
N ASP A 241 -9.81 -2.29 14.19
CA ASP A 241 -10.91 -1.57 14.84
C ASP A 241 -10.51 -0.14 15.19
N LYS A 242 -9.33 0.05 15.77
CA LYS A 242 -8.80 1.37 16.09
C LYS A 242 -8.54 2.25 14.87
N LEU A 243 -8.12 1.65 13.77
CA LEU A 243 -7.76 2.38 12.57
C LEU A 243 -8.96 2.73 11.67
N LEU A 244 -10.03 1.93 11.70
CA LEU A 244 -11.11 1.99 10.72
C LEU A 244 -12.46 2.38 11.30
N ASP A 245 -12.72 2.11 12.59
CA ASP A 245 -14.05 2.24 13.16
C ASP A 245 -14.35 3.65 13.65
N GLY A 246 -15.45 4.18 13.16
CA GLY A 246 -15.96 5.49 13.54
C GLY A 246 -15.40 6.64 12.69
N PRO A 247 -16.07 7.80 12.75
CA PRO A 247 -15.72 8.96 11.92
C PRO A 247 -14.36 9.58 12.29
N ASP A 248 -13.93 9.30 13.50
CA ASP A 248 -12.68 9.81 14.05
C ASP A 248 -11.49 8.85 13.86
N ALA A 249 -11.67 7.69 13.25
CA ALA A 249 -10.57 6.76 13.03
C ALA A 249 -9.56 7.32 12.01
N PRO A 250 -8.25 7.07 12.19
CA PRO A 250 -7.21 7.62 11.30
C PRO A 250 -7.42 7.29 9.82
N LEU A 251 -7.91 6.10 9.53
CA LEU A 251 -8.12 5.61 8.17
C LEU A 251 -9.60 5.65 7.72
N HIS A 252 -10.44 6.41 8.46
CA HIS A 252 -11.83 6.56 8.08
C HIS A 252 -11.98 7.15 6.68
N GLY A 253 -12.78 6.48 5.87
CA GLY A 253 -13.14 6.98 4.53
C GLY A 253 -12.28 6.44 3.38
N VAL A 254 -11.32 5.55 3.62
CA VAL A 254 -10.69 4.75 2.55
C VAL A 254 -11.71 3.76 1.98
N SER A 255 -11.47 3.23 0.79
CA SER A 255 -12.32 2.21 0.17
C SER A 255 -11.66 0.83 0.14
N THR A 256 -10.35 0.79 0.09
CA THR A 256 -9.53 -0.41 0.03
C THR A 256 -8.58 -0.43 1.21
N VAL A 257 -8.40 -1.60 1.82
CA VAL A 257 -7.43 -1.85 2.89
C VAL A 257 -6.55 -3.02 2.49
N HIS A 258 -5.26 -2.79 2.43
CA HIS A 258 -4.30 -3.85 2.20
C HIS A 258 -3.92 -4.51 3.53
N ILE A 259 -4.06 -5.82 3.62
CA ILE A 259 -3.86 -6.58 4.86
C ILE A 259 -2.53 -7.34 4.91
N GLY A 260 -1.60 -7.01 3.99
CA GLY A 260 -0.31 -7.66 3.89
C GLY A 260 -0.42 -9.10 3.40
N THR A 261 0.01 -10.04 4.23
CA THR A 261 -0.11 -11.49 4.10
C THR A 261 0.97 -12.18 3.27
N ASP A 262 2.12 -11.58 3.09
CA ASP A 262 3.27 -12.25 2.50
C ASP A 262 4.19 -12.90 3.57
N GLU A 263 5.10 -13.65 3.06
CA GLU A 263 6.28 -14.21 3.75
C GLU A 263 6.08 -14.84 5.14
N TYR A 264 4.92 -15.48 5.39
CA TYR A 264 4.75 -16.29 6.58
C TYR A 264 5.40 -17.68 6.42
N TYR A 265 6.25 -18.06 7.34
CA TYR A 265 7.05 -19.29 7.25
C TYR A 265 6.53 -20.46 8.11
N GLY A 266 5.48 -20.27 8.86
CA GLY A 266 4.80 -21.35 9.61
C GLY A 266 3.86 -22.20 8.77
N SER A 267 2.90 -22.85 9.44
CA SER A 267 1.93 -23.76 8.83
C SER A 267 1.14 -23.11 7.70
N ARG A 268 1.05 -23.82 6.56
CA ARG A 268 0.26 -23.38 5.40
C ARG A 268 -1.23 -23.29 5.72
N GLU A 269 -1.75 -24.22 6.53
CA GLU A 269 -3.17 -24.22 6.87
C GLU A 269 -3.53 -23.09 7.83
N SER A 270 -2.71 -22.83 8.86
CA SER A 270 -2.88 -21.68 9.75
C SER A 270 -2.82 -20.36 8.98
N TYR A 271 -1.87 -20.24 8.05
CA TYR A 271 -1.75 -19.09 7.17
C TYR A 271 -2.99 -18.89 6.30
N ARG A 272 -3.45 -19.92 5.60
CA ARG A 272 -4.63 -19.84 4.74
C ARG A 272 -5.89 -19.48 5.52
N ARG A 273 -6.05 -20.06 6.72
CA ARG A 273 -7.13 -19.71 7.63
C ARG A 273 -7.08 -18.23 8.00
N TYR A 274 -5.91 -17.71 8.33
CA TYR A 274 -5.69 -16.31 8.71
C TYR A 274 -6.02 -15.36 7.57
N VAL A 275 -5.51 -15.60 6.37
CA VAL A 275 -5.83 -14.80 5.18
C VAL A 275 -7.34 -14.73 4.96
N ASN A 276 -8.01 -15.90 5.01
CA ASN A 276 -9.46 -15.96 4.81
C ASN A 276 -10.25 -15.22 5.91
N ASP A 277 -9.83 -15.35 7.16
CA ASP A 277 -10.50 -14.72 8.30
C ASP A 277 -10.32 -13.19 8.28
N LEU A 278 -9.17 -12.68 7.87
CA LEU A 278 -8.96 -11.24 7.67
C LEU A 278 -9.71 -10.70 6.46
N ILE A 279 -9.71 -11.42 5.33
CA ILE A 279 -10.51 -11.05 4.16
C ILE A 279 -11.97 -10.87 4.55
N LYS A 280 -12.56 -11.86 5.24
CA LYS A 280 -13.94 -11.80 5.72
C LYS A 280 -14.18 -10.64 6.68
N TYR A 281 -13.21 -10.41 7.56
CA TYR A 281 -13.32 -9.34 8.55
C TYR A 281 -13.32 -7.95 7.90
N ILE A 282 -12.42 -7.68 6.97
CA ILE A 282 -12.33 -6.41 6.24
C ILE A 282 -13.56 -6.20 5.34
N LYS A 283 -14.02 -7.25 4.64
CA LYS A 283 -15.30 -7.21 3.89
C LYS A 283 -16.48 -6.91 4.80
N GLY A 284 -16.53 -7.53 5.99
CA GLY A 284 -17.57 -7.29 6.99
C GLY A 284 -17.65 -5.86 7.50
N LYS A 285 -16.53 -5.12 7.41
CA LYS A 285 -16.45 -3.69 7.70
C LYS A 285 -16.81 -2.79 6.49
N GLY A 286 -17.08 -3.38 5.32
CA GLY A 286 -17.45 -2.67 4.10
C GLY A 286 -16.29 -2.21 3.23
N TYR A 287 -15.06 -2.68 3.49
CA TYR A 287 -13.88 -2.35 2.69
C TYR A 287 -13.54 -3.44 1.68
N THR A 288 -12.88 -3.06 0.59
CA THR A 288 -12.26 -4.00 -0.34
C THR A 288 -10.93 -4.48 0.24
N PRO A 289 -10.74 -5.79 0.50
CA PRO A 289 -9.45 -6.28 0.92
C PRO A 289 -8.48 -6.39 -0.25
N ARG A 290 -7.23 -5.94 -0.03
CA ARG A 290 -6.09 -6.19 -0.91
C ARG A 290 -5.05 -7.01 -0.15
N ILE A 291 -4.35 -7.91 -0.83
CA ILE A 291 -3.35 -8.81 -0.25
C ILE A 291 -2.10 -8.90 -1.13
N TRP A 292 -0.96 -9.17 -0.52
CA TRP A 292 0.18 -9.70 -1.24
C TRP A 292 -0.10 -11.14 -1.67
N GLY A 293 0.11 -11.44 -2.93
CA GLY A 293 -0.12 -12.77 -3.46
C GLY A 293 0.90 -13.78 -2.96
N SER A 294 0.44 -14.78 -2.20
CA SER A 294 1.30 -15.83 -1.64
C SER A 294 0.67 -17.22 -1.65
N LEU A 295 -0.58 -17.33 -2.06
CA LEU A 295 -1.36 -18.57 -1.90
C LEU A 295 -0.97 -19.66 -2.90
N SER A 296 -0.27 -19.36 -3.99
CA SER A 296 0.30 -20.39 -4.87
C SER A 296 1.49 -21.11 -4.22
N ALA A 297 2.31 -20.39 -3.45
CA ALA A 297 3.38 -20.99 -2.64
C ALA A 297 2.85 -21.66 -1.36
N LYS A 298 1.77 -21.10 -0.80
CA LYS A 298 1.12 -21.60 0.43
C LYS A 298 -0.10 -22.48 0.11
N ARG A 299 0.10 -23.52 -0.71
CA ARG A 299 -0.94 -24.49 -1.05
C ARG A 299 -1.39 -25.25 0.18
N GLY A 300 -2.70 -25.51 0.27
CA GLY A 300 -3.33 -26.24 1.38
C GLY A 300 -4.80 -26.51 1.12
N ASN A 301 -5.47 -27.15 2.09
CA ASN A 301 -6.87 -27.55 1.97
C ASN A 301 -7.85 -26.49 2.50
N THR A 302 -7.40 -25.61 3.37
CA THR A 302 -8.24 -24.51 3.89
C THR A 302 -8.65 -23.59 2.76
N PRO A 303 -9.96 -23.42 2.49
CA PRO A 303 -10.43 -22.55 1.42
C PRO A 303 -10.20 -21.07 1.77
N VAL A 304 -9.98 -20.26 0.72
CA VAL A 304 -9.89 -18.81 0.83
C VAL A 304 -10.94 -18.19 -0.09
N ASP A 305 -11.69 -17.22 0.40
CA ASP A 305 -12.66 -16.47 -0.40
C ASP A 305 -11.97 -15.36 -1.19
N TRP A 306 -11.79 -15.60 -2.48
CA TRP A 306 -11.14 -14.68 -3.41
C TRP A 306 -12.09 -13.64 -4.02
N ASN A 307 -13.40 -13.82 -3.87
CA ASN A 307 -14.38 -12.96 -4.52
C ASN A 307 -14.25 -11.51 -4.05
N GLY A 308 -14.02 -10.57 -4.96
CA GLY A 308 -13.85 -9.16 -4.64
C GLY A 308 -12.55 -8.82 -3.90
N VAL A 309 -11.56 -9.72 -3.90
CA VAL A 309 -10.22 -9.47 -3.36
C VAL A 309 -9.32 -8.93 -4.47
N GLU A 310 -8.55 -7.91 -4.15
CA GLU A 310 -7.45 -7.43 -4.99
C GLU A 310 -6.16 -8.12 -4.56
N VAL A 311 -5.37 -8.60 -5.51
CA VAL A 311 -4.15 -9.37 -5.24
C VAL A 311 -2.98 -8.75 -5.96
N ASP A 312 -2.04 -8.26 -5.19
CA ASP A 312 -0.77 -7.74 -5.68
C ASP A 312 0.15 -8.90 -6.03
N ILE A 313 0.43 -9.06 -7.32
CA ILE A 313 1.36 -10.07 -7.83
C ILE A 313 2.77 -9.50 -7.75
N TRP A 314 3.39 -9.65 -6.59
CA TRP A 314 4.74 -9.15 -6.34
C TRP A 314 5.83 -10.15 -6.78
N SER A 315 5.52 -11.45 -6.75
CA SER A 315 6.41 -12.50 -7.24
C SER A 315 5.60 -13.66 -7.82
N ILE A 316 5.89 -14.04 -9.06
CA ILE A 316 5.22 -15.18 -9.71
C ILE A 316 5.55 -16.52 -9.05
N GLY A 317 6.65 -16.62 -8.30
CA GLY A 317 6.99 -17.77 -7.46
C GLY A 317 6.08 -17.91 -6.25
N TRP A 318 5.60 -16.80 -5.70
CA TRP A 318 4.68 -16.79 -4.56
C TRP A 318 3.22 -16.87 -4.99
N GLN A 319 2.83 -16.14 -6.04
CA GLN A 319 1.47 -16.16 -6.57
C GLN A 319 1.47 -16.19 -8.09
N ARG A 320 0.88 -17.23 -8.65
CA ARG A 320 0.66 -17.32 -10.09
C ARG A 320 -0.59 -16.52 -10.48
N PRO A 321 -0.47 -15.58 -11.42
CA PRO A 321 -1.60 -14.73 -11.82
C PRO A 321 -2.83 -15.52 -12.29
N ASN A 322 -2.62 -16.56 -13.12
CA ASN A 322 -3.70 -17.39 -13.64
C ASN A 322 -4.46 -18.15 -12.54
N GLU A 323 -3.79 -18.56 -11.46
CA GLU A 323 -4.44 -19.22 -10.32
C GLU A 323 -5.34 -18.24 -9.55
N ALA A 324 -4.89 -16.99 -9.34
CA ALA A 324 -5.67 -15.96 -8.70
C ALA A 324 -6.91 -15.57 -9.53
N ILE A 325 -6.72 -15.35 -10.84
CA ILE A 325 -7.82 -15.03 -11.78
C ILE A 325 -8.87 -16.14 -11.81
N ALA A 326 -8.44 -17.39 -11.87
CA ALA A 326 -9.33 -18.56 -11.90
C ALA A 326 -10.19 -18.67 -10.61
N GLN A 327 -9.74 -18.08 -9.51
CA GLN A 327 -10.47 -18.01 -8.24
C GLN A 327 -11.36 -16.76 -8.13
N GLY A 328 -11.39 -15.88 -9.14
CA GLY A 328 -12.20 -14.67 -9.16
C GLY A 328 -11.57 -13.43 -8.51
N ALA A 329 -10.28 -13.46 -8.22
CA ALA A 329 -9.56 -12.29 -7.74
C ALA A 329 -9.29 -11.27 -8.86
N LYS A 330 -9.21 -10.00 -8.49
CA LYS A 330 -8.61 -8.97 -9.34
C LYS A 330 -7.11 -8.95 -9.08
N ILE A 331 -6.31 -9.00 -10.14
CA ILE A 331 -4.86 -8.93 -10.00
C ILE A 331 -4.33 -7.53 -10.30
N ILE A 332 -3.31 -7.14 -9.56
CA ILE A 332 -2.50 -5.95 -9.78
C ILE A 332 -1.08 -6.41 -10.03
N ASN A 333 -0.50 -6.00 -11.15
CA ASN A 333 0.88 -6.35 -11.47
C ASN A 333 1.85 -5.41 -10.77
N ILE A 334 2.60 -5.96 -9.84
CA ILE A 334 3.65 -5.27 -9.08
C ILE A 334 4.87 -6.20 -8.94
N THR A 335 5.20 -6.95 -10.00
CA THR A 335 6.25 -7.98 -9.95
C THR A 335 7.62 -7.40 -9.68
N ASP A 336 8.37 -8.07 -8.82
CA ASP A 336 9.63 -7.63 -8.22
C ASP A 336 10.71 -7.21 -9.23
N VAL A 337 10.88 -7.92 -10.32
CA VAL A 337 11.96 -7.64 -11.29
C VAL A 337 11.70 -6.37 -12.13
N PRO A 338 10.52 -6.19 -12.79
CA PRO A 338 10.32 -5.06 -13.69
C PRO A 338 9.77 -3.80 -13.01
N THR A 339 9.13 -3.89 -11.84
CA THR A 339 8.38 -2.77 -11.27
C THR A 339 8.88 -2.27 -9.91
N TYR A 340 9.79 -3.00 -9.25
CA TYR A 340 10.37 -2.54 -8.00
C TYR A 340 11.48 -1.51 -8.25
N SER A 341 11.39 -0.40 -7.52
CA SER A 341 12.46 0.59 -7.39
C SER A 341 12.91 0.58 -5.94
N VAL A 342 13.90 -0.26 -5.63
CA VAL A 342 14.47 -0.38 -4.29
C VAL A 342 15.82 0.31 -4.28
N PRO A 343 16.14 1.13 -3.27
CA PRO A 343 17.50 1.68 -3.15
C PRO A 343 18.50 0.54 -3.13
N SER A 344 19.33 0.42 -4.17
CA SER A 344 20.33 -0.62 -4.25
C SER A 344 21.68 -0.09 -3.81
N GLY A 345 22.40 -0.84 -2.96
CA GLY A 345 23.83 -0.72 -2.85
C GLY A 345 24.50 -1.14 -4.14
N SER A 346 25.77 -0.95 -4.24
CA SER A 346 26.62 -1.04 -5.44
C SER A 346 26.70 -2.40 -6.13
N ASN A 347 25.86 -3.36 -5.86
CA ASN A 347 25.94 -4.70 -6.40
C ASN A 347 24.74 -5.13 -7.22
N SER A 348 25.05 -5.51 -8.42
CA SER A 348 24.22 -5.95 -9.54
C SER A 348 23.32 -7.19 -9.31
N GLN A 349 23.14 -7.67 -8.11
CA GLN A 349 22.19 -8.76 -7.83
C GLN A 349 20.86 -8.26 -7.31
N ALA A 350 20.60 -7.06 -7.53
CA ALA A 350 19.81 -6.30 -6.65
C ALA A 350 18.51 -5.82 -7.28
N ALA A 351 17.62 -6.75 -7.54
CA ALA A 351 16.20 -6.47 -7.34
C ALA A 351 15.91 -6.15 -5.84
N TYR A 352 16.81 -6.55 -4.97
CA TYR A 352 16.75 -6.34 -3.52
C TYR A 352 17.97 -5.52 -3.12
N GLY A 353 17.88 -4.22 -3.29
CA GLY A 353 18.96 -3.32 -2.98
C GLY A 353 19.47 -3.40 -1.55
N ASP A 354 20.54 -2.71 -1.28
CA ASP A 354 21.13 -2.63 0.04
C ASP A 354 20.17 -1.93 1.01
N TYR A 355 19.31 -2.73 1.64
CA TYR A 355 18.42 -2.25 2.69
C TYR A 355 19.17 -1.64 3.88
N ALA A 356 20.47 -1.89 4.02
CA ALA A 356 21.31 -1.19 4.98
C ALA A 356 21.34 0.32 4.74
N ASN A 357 21.12 0.77 3.51
CA ASN A 357 21.08 2.20 3.20
C ASN A 357 19.77 2.87 3.65
N TYR A 358 18.69 2.13 3.88
CA TYR A 358 17.50 2.69 4.54
C TYR A 358 17.81 3.20 5.95
N GLU A 359 18.80 2.65 6.61
CA GLU A 359 19.17 3.00 7.97
C GLU A 359 20.21 4.13 8.02
N ARG A 360 20.97 4.34 6.93
CA ARG A 360 22.07 5.33 6.91
C ARG A 360 21.63 6.70 6.40
N GLN A 361 20.46 6.82 5.84
CA GLN A 361 19.88 8.08 5.37
C GLN A 361 18.90 8.65 6.39
#